data_889be55d9929e27899773caef2700703
#
_entry.id   889be55d9929e27899773caef2700703
#
_cell.length_a   1.000
_cell.length_b   1.000
_cell.length_c   1.000
_cell.angle_alpha   90.00
_cell.angle_beta   90.00
_cell.angle_gamma   90.00
#
_symmetry.space_group_name_H-M   'P 1'
#
loop_
_entity.id
_entity.type
_entity.pdbx_description
1 polymer ?
#
loop_
_entity_poly.entity_id
_entity_poly.type
_entity_poly.pdbx_seq_one_letter_code
_entity_poly.pdbx_strand_id
1 'polypeptide(L)'
;MERRGLAGSVTALIFAAFLFGILAPPVAAGGYDNALNGVKQVQAVFDMSQGSPAVSNAIFWAVKNVYEDATVRGLSAPPQVAIVFHGPAVRLISSDRSGFKKEDYAEIDKFQNTIRHMKKDGVKLEVCDYALKVMGVDPATILPEIDHVGNGFISVIGYQAQGYAVVRVP
;
A
#
# COMPACT_ATOMS: atom_id res chain seq x y z
N MET A 1 -2.84 -88.23 -25.70
CA MET A 1 -2.75 -87.26 -26.82
C MET A 1 -2.70 -85.86 -26.22
N GLU A 2 -1.50 -85.32 -26.19
CA GLU A 2 -1.18 -84.01 -25.65
C GLU A 2 -1.62 -82.91 -26.60
N ARG A 3 -2.17 -81.84 -26.07
CA ARG A 3 -2.17 -80.52 -26.73
C ARG A 3 -1.70 -79.47 -25.75
N ARG A 4 -0.47 -79.01 -26.00
CA ARG A 4 0.17 -77.90 -25.34
C ARG A 4 -0.54 -76.57 -25.74
N GLY A 5 -0.99 -75.79 -24.76
CA GLY A 5 -1.47 -74.39 -24.92
C GLY A 5 -0.31 -73.46 -24.68
N LEU A 6 0.01 -72.57 -25.66
CA LEU A 6 0.99 -71.51 -25.54
C LEU A 6 0.42 -70.39 -24.65
N ALA A 7 1.14 -70.08 -23.59
CA ALA A 7 0.92 -68.89 -22.81
C ALA A 7 1.61 -67.67 -23.52
N GLY A 8 0.83 -66.77 -24.03
CA GLY A 8 1.33 -65.50 -24.56
C GLY A 8 1.46 -64.45 -23.44
N SER A 9 2.69 -64.11 -23.09
CA SER A 9 2.97 -62.99 -22.17
C SER A 9 2.74 -61.67 -22.88
N VAL A 10 1.78 -60.91 -22.40
CA VAL A 10 1.57 -59.48 -22.82
C VAL A 10 2.40 -58.62 -21.91
N THR A 11 3.50 -58.11 -22.41
CA THR A 11 4.35 -57.13 -21.72
C THR A 11 3.74 -55.76 -21.89
N ALA A 12 3.11 -55.25 -20.84
CA ALA A 12 2.58 -53.88 -20.79
C ALA A 12 3.74 -52.88 -20.57
N LEU A 13 4.09 -52.16 -21.62
CA LEU A 13 4.99 -51.01 -21.52
C LEU A 13 4.24 -49.83 -20.87
N ILE A 14 4.58 -49.55 -19.63
CA ILE A 14 4.13 -48.32 -18.93
C ILE A 14 5.01 -47.16 -19.38
N PHE A 15 4.48 -46.30 -20.22
CA PHE A 15 5.09 -45.02 -20.58
C PHE A 15 4.87 -44.03 -19.40
N ALA A 16 5.88 -43.86 -18.56
CA ALA A 16 5.91 -42.81 -17.56
C ALA A 16 6.24 -41.47 -18.25
N ALA A 17 5.22 -40.68 -18.57
CA ALA A 17 5.41 -39.33 -19.03
C ALA A 17 5.87 -38.45 -17.84
N PHE A 18 7.16 -38.19 -17.77
CA PHE A 18 7.72 -37.17 -16.89
C PHE A 18 7.29 -35.80 -17.40
N LEU A 19 6.23 -35.23 -16.81
CA LEU A 19 5.88 -33.81 -16.94
C LEU A 19 6.97 -33.00 -16.22
N PHE A 20 8.00 -32.61 -16.95
CA PHE A 20 8.89 -31.53 -16.54
C PHE A 20 8.05 -30.21 -16.53
N GLY A 21 7.44 -29.89 -15.38
CA GLY A 21 6.91 -28.58 -15.13
C GLY A 21 8.07 -27.58 -15.19
N ILE A 22 8.15 -26.81 -16.27
CA ILE A 22 9.05 -25.66 -16.34
C ILE A 22 8.50 -24.66 -15.30
N LEU A 23 9.05 -24.73 -14.08
CA LEU A 23 8.92 -23.64 -13.11
C LEU A 23 9.60 -22.43 -13.75
N ALA A 24 8.80 -21.53 -14.30
CA ALA A 24 9.30 -20.22 -14.68
C ALA A 24 9.97 -19.61 -13.43
N PRO A 25 11.22 -19.11 -13.55
CA PRO A 25 11.85 -18.47 -12.41
C PRO A 25 10.93 -17.33 -11.97
N PRO A 26 10.78 -17.09 -10.64
CA PRO A 26 10.06 -15.95 -10.17
C PRO A 26 10.70 -14.71 -10.83
N VAL A 27 9.88 -13.92 -11.53
CA VAL A 27 10.32 -12.61 -12.02
C VAL A 27 10.74 -11.86 -10.76
N ALA A 28 12.05 -11.69 -10.58
CA ALA A 28 12.58 -10.83 -9.53
C ALA A 28 12.00 -9.44 -9.80
N ALA A 29 11.07 -9.00 -8.97
CA ALA A 29 10.66 -7.60 -8.94
C ALA A 29 11.95 -6.80 -8.80
N GLY A 30 12.14 -5.78 -9.64
CA GLY A 30 13.38 -5.02 -9.73
C GLY A 30 13.91 -4.68 -8.34
N GLY A 31 15.12 -5.16 -8.03
CA GLY A 31 15.61 -5.23 -6.68
C GLY A 31 15.89 -3.85 -6.09
N TYR A 32 15.56 -3.69 -4.84
CA TYR A 32 15.98 -2.53 -4.03
C TYR A 32 17.35 -2.76 -3.36
N ASP A 33 18.19 -3.64 -3.92
CA ASP A 33 19.45 -4.10 -3.31
C ASP A 33 20.37 -2.95 -2.94
N ASN A 34 20.45 -1.91 -3.78
CA ASN A 34 21.22 -0.72 -3.47
C ASN A 34 20.54 0.18 -2.44
N ALA A 35 19.23 0.38 -2.56
CA ALA A 35 18.48 1.31 -1.71
C ALA A 35 18.26 0.77 -0.30
N LEU A 36 18.10 -0.55 -0.16
CA LEU A 36 17.82 -1.21 1.11
C LEU A 36 19.05 -1.93 1.69
N ASN A 37 20.24 -1.77 1.10
CA ASN A 37 21.46 -2.36 1.61
C ASN A 37 21.74 -1.93 3.06
N GLY A 38 21.74 -2.88 3.98
CA GLY A 38 21.96 -2.63 5.40
C GLY A 38 20.76 -2.00 6.15
N VAL A 39 19.64 -1.72 5.45
CA VAL A 39 18.41 -1.23 6.07
C VAL A 39 17.72 -2.37 6.81
N LYS A 40 17.43 -2.14 8.10
CA LYS A 40 16.77 -3.15 8.94
C LYS A 40 15.25 -2.97 8.97
N GLN A 41 14.77 -1.76 8.76
CA GLN A 41 13.36 -1.38 8.80
C GLN A 41 13.11 -0.18 7.89
N VAL A 42 12.01 -0.17 7.18
CA VAL A 42 11.50 1.02 6.49
C VAL A 42 10.57 1.78 7.43
N GLN A 43 10.91 3.03 7.71
CA GLN A 43 10.06 3.97 8.44
C GLN A 43 9.86 5.19 7.54
N ALA A 44 8.63 5.50 7.17
CA ALA A 44 8.33 6.62 6.27
C ALA A 44 7.15 7.45 6.76
N VAL A 45 7.26 8.76 6.67
CA VAL A 45 6.14 9.69 6.82
C VAL A 45 5.86 10.37 5.48
N PHE A 46 4.63 10.22 5.00
CA PHE A 46 4.16 10.87 3.78
C PHE A 46 3.54 12.22 4.13
N ASP A 47 4.20 13.29 3.68
CA ASP A 47 3.78 14.68 3.81
C ASP A 47 2.80 15.01 2.67
N MET A 48 1.47 14.81 2.92
CA MET A 48 0.43 14.76 1.91
C MET A 48 -0.30 16.09 1.75
N SER A 49 -0.13 16.74 0.57
CA SER A 49 -0.86 17.97 0.23
C SER A 49 -1.65 17.90 -1.08
N GLN A 50 -1.56 16.81 -1.84
CA GLN A 50 -2.27 16.62 -3.10
C GLN A 50 -3.80 16.64 -2.91
N GLY A 51 -4.48 17.57 -3.60
CA GLY A 51 -5.93 17.75 -3.50
C GLY A 51 -6.76 17.16 -4.64
N SER A 52 -6.13 16.63 -5.71
CA SER A 52 -6.86 15.97 -6.80
C SER A 52 -7.21 14.53 -6.42
N PRO A 53 -8.50 14.12 -6.46
CA PRO A 53 -8.90 12.75 -6.11
C PRO A 53 -8.23 11.69 -6.99
N ALA A 54 -8.22 11.87 -8.30
CA ALA A 54 -7.64 10.91 -9.25
C ALA A 54 -6.12 10.77 -9.09
N VAL A 55 -5.41 11.90 -8.94
CA VAL A 55 -3.96 11.90 -8.73
C VAL A 55 -3.61 11.26 -7.40
N SER A 56 -4.36 11.58 -6.33
CA SER A 56 -4.17 10.99 -5.01
C SER A 56 -4.37 9.48 -5.01
N ASN A 57 -5.37 8.96 -5.72
CA ASN A 57 -5.56 7.51 -5.88
C ASN A 57 -4.38 6.83 -6.57
N ALA A 58 -3.83 7.44 -7.62
CA ALA A 58 -2.67 6.89 -8.32
C ALA A 58 -1.43 6.88 -7.42
N ILE A 59 -1.19 7.95 -6.66
CA ILE A 59 -0.06 8.03 -5.73
C ILE A 59 -0.23 7.05 -4.57
N PHE A 60 -1.44 6.94 -4.01
CA PHE A 60 -1.69 6.07 -2.86
C PHE A 60 -1.60 4.58 -3.17
N TRP A 61 -1.73 4.20 -4.44
CA TRP A 61 -1.34 2.86 -4.86
C TRP A 61 0.16 2.61 -4.56
N ALA A 62 1.04 3.56 -4.90
CA ALA A 62 2.47 3.46 -4.62
C ALA A 62 2.79 3.59 -3.11
N VAL A 63 2.10 4.49 -2.38
CA VAL A 63 2.25 4.63 -0.93
C VAL A 63 1.92 3.32 -0.21
N LYS A 64 0.82 2.67 -0.61
CA LYS A 64 0.40 1.37 -0.08
C LYS A 64 1.44 0.30 -0.37
N ASN A 65 2.00 0.28 -1.58
CA ASN A 65 3.03 -0.66 -1.96
C ASN A 65 4.28 -0.58 -1.06
N VAL A 66 4.61 0.61 -0.50
CA VAL A 66 5.78 0.76 0.40
C VAL A 66 5.76 -0.22 1.57
N TYR A 67 4.60 -0.49 2.16
CA TYR A 67 4.50 -1.42 3.29
C TYR A 67 3.98 -2.81 2.90
N GLU A 68 3.46 -2.98 1.68
CA GLU A 68 3.00 -4.28 1.16
C GLU A 68 4.09 -5.03 0.39
N ASP A 69 5.13 -4.33 -0.09
CA ASP A 69 6.21 -4.92 -0.88
C ASP A 69 6.91 -6.05 -0.14
N ALA A 70 7.08 -7.18 -0.81
CA ALA A 70 7.65 -8.39 -0.22
C ALA A 70 9.09 -8.17 0.29
N THR A 71 9.90 -7.36 -0.41
CA THR A 71 11.28 -7.05 -0.01
C THR A 71 11.28 -6.22 1.27
N VAL A 72 10.40 -5.20 1.35
CA VAL A 72 10.28 -4.36 2.53
C VAL A 72 9.77 -5.16 3.74
N ARG A 73 8.79 -6.03 3.53
CA ARG A 73 8.24 -6.91 4.59
C ARG A 73 9.23 -8.00 5.03
N GLY A 74 10.18 -8.34 4.19
CA GLY A 74 11.26 -9.31 4.47
C GLY A 74 12.42 -8.74 5.27
N LEU A 75 12.43 -7.44 5.59
CA LEU A 75 13.45 -6.82 6.44
C LEU A 75 13.35 -7.32 7.89
N SER A 76 14.37 -7.03 8.70
CA SER A 76 14.49 -7.50 10.08
C SER A 76 13.37 -7.02 11.01
N ALA A 77 12.71 -5.90 10.66
CA ALA A 77 11.57 -5.38 11.39
C ALA A 77 10.47 -4.92 10.41
N PRO A 78 9.18 -5.00 10.82
CA PRO A 78 8.07 -4.62 9.96
C PRO A 78 8.12 -3.14 9.61
N PRO A 79 7.65 -2.75 8.41
CA PRO A 79 7.60 -1.35 8.00
C PRO A 79 6.68 -0.52 8.90
N GLN A 80 7.02 0.75 9.09
CA GLN A 80 6.20 1.72 9.80
C GLN A 80 5.90 2.89 8.88
N VAL A 81 4.63 3.16 8.66
CA VAL A 81 4.17 4.23 7.77
C VAL A 81 3.27 5.19 8.53
N ALA A 82 3.51 6.48 8.33
CA ALA A 82 2.64 7.55 8.77
C ALA A 82 2.25 8.42 7.57
N ILE A 83 1.06 9.01 7.61
CA ILE A 83 0.58 9.97 6.61
C ILE A 83 0.04 11.18 7.36
N VAL A 84 0.54 12.35 7.00
CA VAL A 84 0.08 13.62 7.55
C VAL A 84 -0.60 14.42 6.45
N PHE A 85 -1.91 14.61 6.59
CA PHE A 85 -2.73 15.37 5.63
C PHE A 85 -2.73 16.84 5.96
N HIS A 86 -2.37 17.67 4.99
CA HIS A 86 -2.47 19.12 5.09
C HIS A 86 -2.72 19.77 3.72
N GLY A 87 -2.84 21.11 3.69
CA GLY A 87 -3.20 21.82 2.46
C GLY A 87 -4.47 21.28 1.82
N PRO A 88 -4.58 21.25 0.48
CA PRO A 88 -5.78 20.78 -0.22
C PRO A 88 -6.18 19.33 0.05
N ALA A 89 -5.24 18.48 0.49
CA ALA A 89 -5.51 17.07 0.78
C ALA A 89 -6.56 16.86 1.88
N VAL A 90 -6.71 17.82 2.81
CA VAL A 90 -7.68 17.71 3.91
C VAL A 90 -9.13 17.62 3.42
N ARG A 91 -9.43 18.13 2.23
CA ARG A 91 -10.77 18.01 1.62
C ARG A 91 -11.09 16.58 1.18
N LEU A 92 -10.08 15.81 0.77
CA LEU A 92 -10.27 14.43 0.31
C LEU A 92 -10.70 13.47 1.41
N ILE A 93 -10.35 13.81 2.65
CA ILE A 93 -10.62 13.01 3.85
C ILE A 93 -11.82 13.52 4.66
N SER A 94 -12.56 14.49 4.10
CA SER A 94 -13.81 15.02 4.66
C SER A 94 -15.03 14.31 4.05
N SER A 95 -16.08 14.11 4.83
CA SER A 95 -17.40 13.71 4.34
C SER A 95 -18.14 14.82 3.59
N ASP A 96 -17.75 16.10 3.80
CA ASP A 96 -18.25 17.22 3.02
C ASP A 96 -17.60 17.24 1.63
N ARG A 97 -18.45 17.16 0.61
CA ARG A 97 -18.05 17.11 -0.81
C ARG A 97 -18.35 18.40 -1.58
N SER A 98 -18.80 19.44 -0.88
CA SER A 98 -19.23 20.70 -1.50
C SER A 98 -18.13 21.37 -2.34
N GLY A 99 -16.85 21.09 -2.05
CA GLY A 99 -15.70 21.60 -2.79
C GLY A 99 -15.34 20.81 -4.06
N PHE A 100 -16.09 19.76 -4.42
CA PHE A 100 -15.79 18.88 -5.56
C PHE A 100 -16.94 18.80 -6.56
N LYS A 101 -16.63 18.48 -7.81
CA LYS A 101 -17.64 18.16 -8.81
C LYS A 101 -18.21 16.76 -8.55
N LYS A 102 -19.45 16.52 -9.00
CA LYS A 102 -20.10 15.21 -8.84
C LYS A 102 -19.33 14.08 -9.52
N GLU A 103 -18.65 14.39 -10.63
CA GLU A 103 -17.82 13.46 -11.38
C GLU A 103 -16.64 12.92 -10.55
N ASP A 104 -16.18 13.68 -9.56
CA ASP A 104 -15.05 13.31 -8.70
C ASP A 104 -15.47 12.41 -7.53
N TYR A 105 -16.76 12.27 -7.24
CA TYR A 105 -17.23 11.58 -6.03
C TYR A 105 -16.82 10.11 -5.97
N ALA A 106 -16.82 9.41 -7.10
CA ALA A 106 -16.38 8.02 -7.15
C ALA A 106 -14.88 7.87 -6.80
N GLU A 107 -14.05 8.81 -7.26
CA GLU A 107 -12.62 8.82 -6.93
C GLU A 107 -12.39 9.18 -5.45
N ILE A 108 -13.21 10.08 -4.87
CA ILE A 108 -13.15 10.40 -3.45
C ILE A 108 -13.54 9.18 -2.61
N ASP A 109 -14.61 8.47 -2.97
CA ASP A 109 -15.02 7.24 -2.27
C ASP A 109 -13.93 6.18 -2.31
N LYS A 110 -13.31 5.99 -3.46
CA LYS A 110 -12.18 5.07 -3.63
C LYS A 110 -11.00 5.47 -2.74
N PHE A 111 -10.64 6.75 -2.71
CA PHE A 111 -9.56 7.26 -1.87
C PHE A 111 -9.85 7.04 -0.38
N GLN A 112 -11.04 7.42 0.09
CA GLN A 112 -11.44 7.25 1.48
C GLN A 112 -11.48 5.77 1.89
N ASN A 113 -11.92 4.89 1.00
CA ASN A 113 -11.86 3.44 1.26
C ASN A 113 -10.42 2.95 1.39
N THR A 114 -9.49 3.45 0.56
CA THR A 114 -8.06 3.15 0.69
C THR A 114 -7.53 3.60 2.06
N ILE A 115 -7.86 4.81 2.50
CA ILE A 115 -7.47 5.34 3.82
C ILE A 115 -7.97 4.45 4.95
N ARG A 116 -9.24 4.01 4.91
CA ARG A 116 -9.79 3.08 5.92
C ARG A 116 -9.06 1.74 5.96
N HIS A 117 -8.66 1.21 4.80
CA HIS A 117 -7.85 -0.01 4.76
C HIS A 117 -6.46 0.21 5.34
N MET A 118 -5.80 1.30 4.99
CA MET A 118 -4.48 1.64 5.52
C MET A 118 -4.49 1.78 7.05
N LYS A 119 -5.55 2.36 7.65
CA LYS A 119 -5.70 2.39 9.12
C LYS A 119 -5.78 0.99 9.72
N LYS A 120 -6.52 0.07 9.09
CA LYS A 120 -6.61 -1.35 9.52
C LYS A 120 -5.26 -2.07 9.40
N ASP A 121 -4.46 -1.71 8.41
CA ASP A 121 -3.11 -2.23 8.20
C ASP A 121 -2.08 -1.64 9.19
N GLY A 122 -2.50 -0.72 10.08
CA GLY A 122 -1.64 -0.13 11.12
C GLY A 122 -0.93 1.16 10.69
N VAL A 123 -1.28 1.73 9.53
CA VAL A 123 -0.75 3.04 9.11
C VAL A 123 -1.26 4.13 10.05
N LYS A 124 -0.36 4.99 10.51
CA LYS A 124 -0.70 6.17 11.32
C LYS A 124 -1.23 7.26 10.40
N LEU A 125 -2.42 7.76 10.68
CA LEU A 125 -3.10 8.77 9.85
C LEU A 125 -3.38 10.00 10.70
N GLU A 126 -2.88 11.14 10.27
CA GLU A 126 -3.03 12.42 10.98
C GLU A 126 -3.49 13.52 10.04
N VAL A 127 -4.34 14.42 10.55
CA VAL A 127 -4.78 15.63 9.84
C VAL A 127 -4.37 16.88 10.60
N CYS A 128 -3.87 17.88 9.88
CA CYS A 128 -3.46 19.17 10.40
C CYS A 128 -4.69 20.08 10.62
N ASP A 129 -5.05 20.38 11.89
CA ASP A 129 -6.18 21.27 12.23
C ASP A 129 -5.95 22.69 11.70
N TYR A 130 -4.71 23.16 11.68
CA TYR A 130 -4.40 24.44 11.05
C TYR A 130 -4.75 24.46 9.56
N ALA A 131 -4.48 23.37 8.84
CA ALA A 131 -4.86 23.24 7.43
C ALA A 131 -6.39 23.17 7.25
N LEU A 132 -7.11 22.46 8.13
CA LEU A 132 -8.58 22.45 8.11
C LEU A 132 -9.13 23.88 8.20
N LYS A 133 -8.62 24.67 9.15
CA LYS A 133 -9.02 26.08 9.33
C LYS A 133 -8.74 26.93 8.09
N VAL A 134 -7.53 26.80 7.51
CA VAL A 134 -7.14 27.58 6.32
C VAL A 134 -7.96 27.19 5.09
N MET A 135 -8.27 25.88 4.96
CA MET A 135 -9.02 25.35 3.82
C MET A 135 -10.54 25.44 3.99
N GLY A 136 -11.03 25.93 5.15
CA GLY A 136 -12.45 26.04 5.44
C GLY A 136 -13.16 24.70 5.56
N VAL A 137 -12.48 23.68 6.06
CA VAL A 137 -13.05 22.33 6.28
C VAL A 137 -13.46 22.20 7.73
N ASP A 138 -14.72 21.78 7.97
CA ASP A 138 -15.21 21.52 9.32
C ASP A 138 -14.52 20.26 9.89
N PRO A 139 -13.82 20.38 11.04
CA PRO A 139 -13.16 19.23 11.68
C PRO A 139 -14.10 18.03 11.95
N ALA A 140 -15.38 18.30 12.23
CA ALA A 140 -16.38 17.25 12.49
C ALA A 140 -16.69 16.38 11.26
N THR A 141 -16.29 16.82 10.06
CA THR A 141 -16.51 16.08 8.81
C THR A 141 -15.36 15.14 8.45
N ILE A 142 -14.25 15.20 9.18
CA ILE A 142 -13.09 14.35 8.91
C ILE A 142 -13.41 12.88 9.23
N LEU A 143 -12.85 11.98 8.42
CA LEU A 143 -13.00 10.54 8.63
C LEU A 143 -12.54 10.15 10.04
N PRO A 144 -13.31 9.35 10.79
CA PRO A 144 -13.01 9.02 12.18
C PRO A 144 -11.75 8.16 12.36
N GLU A 145 -11.22 7.59 11.28
CA GLU A 145 -9.98 6.83 11.28
C GLU A 145 -8.73 7.71 11.39
N ILE A 146 -8.87 9.04 11.28
CA ILE A 146 -7.75 9.99 11.18
C ILE A 146 -7.65 10.80 12.47
N ASP A 147 -6.48 10.79 13.07
CA ASP A 147 -6.19 11.50 14.31
C ASP A 147 -5.94 13.00 14.02
N HIS A 148 -6.50 13.88 14.85
CA HIS A 148 -6.32 15.31 14.72
C HIS A 148 -5.02 15.77 15.39
N VAL A 149 -4.23 16.62 14.71
CA VAL A 149 -3.04 17.27 15.25
C VAL A 149 -3.10 18.77 14.99
N GLY A 150 -2.71 19.57 15.97
CA GLY A 150 -2.81 21.04 15.87
C GLY A 150 -2.02 21.60 14.69
N ASN A 151 -0.81 21.08 14.43
CA ASN A 151 0.03 21.51 13.31
C ASN A 151 0.74 20.29 12.69
N GLY A 152 0.38 19.94 11.45
CA GLY A 152 0.96 18.80 10.72
C GLY A 152 2.47 18.91 10.49
N PHE A 153 3.04 20.11 10.40
CA PHE A 153 4.50 20.27 10.31
C PHE A 153 5.21 19.78 11.57
N ILE A 154 4.62 19.97 12.75
CA ILE A 154 5.18 19.45 13.99
C ILE A 154 5.16 17.91 13.96
N SER A 155 4.09 17.30 13.47
CA SER A 155 4.02 15.84 13.28
C SER A 155 5.11 15.35 12.33
N VAL A 156 5.27 15.96 11.16
CA VAL A 156 6.32 15.57 10.19
C VAL A 156 7.72 15.69 10.81
N ILE A 157 8.01 16.80 11.50
CA ILE A 157 9.29 16.98 12.22
C ILE A 157 9.46 15.90 13.30
N GLY A 158 8.40 15.62 14.06
CA GLY A 158 8.43 14.61 15.11
C GLY A 158 8.70 13.21 14.58
N TYR A 159 8.06 12.82 13.48
CA TYR A 159 8.35 11.54 12.79
C TYR A 159 9.79 11.50 12.28
N GLN A 160 10.26 12.58 11.66
CA GLN A 160 11.64 12.65 11.18
C GLN A 160 12.65 12.51 12.34
N ALA A 161 12.40 13.15 13.47
CA ALA A 161 13.24 13.02 14.67
C ALA A 161 13.23 11.59 15.26
N GLN A 162 12.16 10.81 15.01
CA GLN A 162 12.06 9.39 15.37
C GLN A 162 12.72 8.47 14.33
N GLY A 163 13.33 9.00 13.26
CA GLY A 163 14.01 8.21 12.23
C GLY A 163 13.18 7.89 10.98
N TYR A 164 11.97 8.44 10.84
CA TYR A 164 11.20 8.27 9.62
C TYR A 164 11.80 9.11 8.47
N ALA A 165 11.90 8.49 7.30
CA ALA A 165 12.18 9.22 6.07
C ALA A 165 10.96 10.05 5.66
N VAL A 166 11.15 11.34 5.35
CA VAL A 166 10.08 12.21 4.87
C VAL A 166 9.92 12.04 3.36
N VAL A 167 8.71 11.66 2.92
CA VAL A 167 8.35 11.56 1.51
C VAL A 167 7.26 12.59 1.21
N ARG A 168 7.59 13.59 0.42
CA ARG A 168 6.62 14.63 0.05
C ARG A 168 5.70 14.16 -1.06
N VAL A 169 4.40 14.37 -0.86
CA VAL A 169 3.33 14.16 -1.85
C VAL A 169 2.65 15.52 -2.09
N PRO A 170 3.09 16.25 -3.14
CA PRO A 170 2.66 17.62 -3.42
C PRO A 170 1.23 17.73 -3.95
#